data_41199a7864b25303c8b5e9bfde87330e
#
_entry.id   41199a7864b25303c8b5e9bfde87330e
#
_cell.length_a   1.000
_cell.length_b   1.000
_cell.length_c   1.000
_cell.angle_alpha   90.00
_cell.angle_beta   90.00
_cell.angle_gamma   90.00
#
_symmetry.space_group_name_H-M   'P 1'
#
loop_
_entity.id
_entity.type
_entity.pdbx_description
1 polymer ?
#
loop_
_entity_poly.entity_id
_entity_poly.type
_entity_poly.pdbx_seq_one_letter_code
_entity_poly.pdbx_strand_id
1 'polypeptide(L)'
;GNTLKELGKLDEALKAYEKTLSLVPNHAFAYNNIGNILAELGNRKESINAFEKALSINPNYPSALAAKLHQLSHVCAWKEIEKYSSKISDIGIDNDIVTPHFMLSLEDSPERHRLRSENFIKDKYNQNYLPKRNIPQKKPKRIRIGYVSSDFKEHPVSYLIAKVLESHNKNEFEVYGYSISQIQNDNIHKRLVKSFEVFKVLNKKNDEDAALTIQKDKIDILIDLNGYTENSRPGIFAYRPSNIQINYLGYPGTMGSNFIDYIIADPVLIPNDFNHFYTESIIRMPNSYMPTDNTRIISNENLSRSEFGLPENGIVFCCFNNNYKITADEFNIWMRILIKNKKSVLWLKKSNKWSKENIQLAAKERGVNPKRIIFAEKLPIEKHLASYKLADIFIDTFSYNAHTTATEALWAGLPVITKIGKGFAARVAGSLLSALDLKELITASEIEYENLIKKLASDPIELNKIKQKLDKNKLSSPLFNSTEYTLHLEKAFVKIYKNYFKGENPKNIDVISNEANNV
;
A
#
# COMPACT_ATOMS: atom_id res chain seq x y z
N GLY A 1 21.91 -11.32 17.17
CA GLY A 1 20.59 -10.67 17.05
C GLY A 1 20.19 -10.52 15.59
N ASN A 2 20.96 -9.77 14.79
CA ASN A 2 20.61 -9.44 13.39
C ASN A 2 20.34 -10.69 12.55
N THR A 3 21.28 -11.64 12.50
CA THR A 3 21.13 -12.89 11.73
C THR A 3 19.91 -13.71 12.14
N LEU A 4 19.59 -13.74 13.43
CA LEU A 4 18.39 -14.43 13.94
C LEU A 4 17.10 -13.74 13.47
N LYS A 5 17.09 -12.40 13.46
CA LYS A 5 15.99 -11.61 12.93
C LYS A 5 15.78 -11.87 11.44
N GLU A 6 16.84 -11.86 10.64
CA GLU A 6 16.81 -12.16 9.20
C GLU A 6 16.31 -13.58 8.90
N LEU A 7 16.57 -14.52 9.80
CA LEU A 7 16.03 -15.90 9.75
C LEU A 7 14.59 -16.02 10.25
N GLY A 8 13.94 -14.90 10.64
CA GLY A 8 12.58 -14.89 11.20
C GLY A 8 12.46 -15.44 12.62
N LYS A 9 13.59 -15.68 13.31
CA LYS A 9 13.65 -16.21 14.68
C LYS A 9 13.57 -15.07 15.70
N LEU A 10 12.41 -14.40 15.73
CA LEU A 10 12.22 -13.14 16.46
C LEU A 10 12.44 -13.28 17.96
N ASP A 11 11.95 -14.37 18.60
CA ASP A 11 12.12 -14.58 20.04
C ASP A 11 13.60 -14.84 20.41
N GLU A 12 14.33 -15.60 19.58
CA GLU A 12 15.76 -15.83 19.79
C GLU A 12 16.55 -14.55 19.58
N ALA A 13 16.17 -13.73 18.58
CA ALA A 13 16.78 -12.42 18.32
C ALA A 13 16.56 -11.47 19.50
N LEU A 14 15.36 -11.43 20.06
CA LEU A 14 15.02 -10.60 21.22
C LEU A 14 15.91 -10.96 22.42
N LYS A 15 16.00 -12.25 22.77
CA LYS A 15 16.88 -12.73 23.85
C LYS A 15 18.34 -12.37 23.63
N ALA A 16 18.82 -12.44 22.38
CA ALA A 16 20.19 -12.07 22.05
C ALA A 16 20.48 -10.57 22.28
N TYR A 17 19.53 -9.70 21.94
CA TYR A 17 19.65 -8.25 22.21
C TYR A 17 19.49 -7.93 23.70
N GLU A 18 18.59 -8.59 24.43
CA GLU A 18 18.46 -8.47 25.89
C GLU A 18 19.77 -8.85 26.60
N LYS A 19 20.43 -9.92 26.14
CA LYS A 19 21.77 -10.28 26.64
C LYS A 19 22.82 -9.22 26.31
N THR A 20 22.73 -8.59 25.13
CA THR A 20 23.61 -7.45 24.79
C THR A 20 23.43 -6.32 25.80
N LEU A 21 22.17 -5.96 26.13
CA LEU A 21 21.85 -4.90 27.09
C LEU A 21 22.26 -5.24 28.53
N SER A 22 22.28 -6.52 28.91
CA SER A 22 22.79 -6.94 30.22
C SER A 22 24.30 -6.70 30.37
N LEU A 23 25.04 -6.73 29.25
CA LEU A 23 26.48 -6.47 29.22
C LEU A 23 26.80 -4.99 28.95
N VAL A 24 26.01 -4.34 28.10
CA VAL A 24 26.17 -2.93 27.70
C VAL A 24 24.81 -2.23 27.80
N PRO A 25 24.40 -1.73 29.00
CA PRO A 25 23.07 -1.15 29.21
C PRO A 25 22.74 0.05 28.33
N ASN A 26 23.74 0.85 27.93
CA ASN A 26 23.56 2.05 27.08
C ASN A 26 23.87 1.76 25.61
N HIS A 27 23.20 0.76 25.01
CA HIS A 27 23.40 0.37 23.63
C HIS A 27 22.20 0.75 22.76
N ALA A 28 22.19 1.97 22.19
CA ALA A 28 21.05 2.50 21.40
C ALA A 28 20.62 1.57 20.24
N PHE A 29 21.59 0.96 19.54
CA PHE A 29 21.31 0.04 18.44
C PHE A 29 20.54 -1.22 18.90
N ALA A 30 20.88 -1.78 20.06
CA ALA A 30 20.16 -2.94 20.60
C ALA A 30 18.70 -2.57 20.94
N TYR A 31 18.48 -1.42 21.59
CA TYR A 31 17.13 -0.93 21.87
C TYR A 31 16.31 -0.68 20.59
N ASN A 32 16.92 -0.10 19.55
CA ASN A 32 16.24 0.09 18.26
C ASN A 32 15.82 -1.26 17.63
N ASN A 33 16.67 -2.27 17.66
CA ASN A 33 16.36 -3.58 17.12
C ASN A 33 15.31 -4.33 17.95
N ILE A 34 15.34 -4.21 19.27
CA ILE A 34 14.27 -4.68 20.16
C ILE A 34 12.95 -4.01 19.80
N GLY A 35 12.95 -2.69 19.61
CA GLY A 35 11.78 -1.93 19.19
C GLY A 35 11.19 -2.45 17.87
N ASN A 36 12.02 -2.73 16.88
CA ASN A 36 11.60 -3.29 15.59
C ASN A 36 10.99 -4.70 15.76
N ILE A 37 11.62 -5.59 16.53
CA ILE A 37 11.10 -6.94 16.80
C ILE A 37 9.75 -6.87 17.52
N LEU A 38 9.64 -6.03 18.56
CA LEU A 38 8.39 -5.84 19.28
C LEU A 38 7.26 -5.28 18.39
N ALA A 39 7.61 -4.42 17.42
CA ALA A 39 6.67 -3.92 16.42
C ALA A 39 6.16 -5.05 15.52
N GLU A 40 7.04 -5.93 15.03
CA GLU A 40 6.70 -7.10 14.22
C GLU A 40 5.81 -8.09 15.01
N LEU A 41 6.05 -8.25 16.31
CA LEU A 41 5.23 -9.06 17.21
C LEU A 41 3.90 -8.38 17.60
N GLY A 42 3.64 -7.14 17.18
CA GLY A 42 2.42 -6.39 17.51
C GLY A 42 2.43 -5.73 18.89
N ASN A 43 3.52 -5.83 19.65
CA ASN A 43 3.72 -5.25 21.00
C ASN A 43 4.04 -3.76 20.89
N ARG A 44 3.04 -2.96 20.45
CA ARG A 44 3.20 -1.55 20.05
C ARG A 44 3.75 -0.66 21.15
N LYS A 45 3.23 -0.78 22.39
CA LYS A 45 3.63 0.07 23.52
C LYS A 45 5.08 -0.20 23.95
N GLU A 46 5.42 -1.46 24.05
CA GLU A 46 6.77 -1.92 24.40
C GLU A 46 7.77 -1.52 23.31
N SER A 47 7.37 -1.59 22.05
CA SER A 47 8.16 -1.12 20.90
C SER A 47 8.45 0.39 20.99
N ILE A 48 7.42 1.22 21.28
CA ILE A 48 7.58 2.67 21.48
C ILE A 48 8.57 2.93 22.60
N ASN A 49 8.42 2.26 23.75
CA ASN A 49 9.32 2.41 24.89
C ASN A 49 10.79 2.05 24.55
N ALA A 50 10.99 0.99 23.75
CA ALA A 50 12.33 0.61 23.30
C ALA A 50 12.96 1.68 22.40
N PHE A 51 12.20 2.25 21.44
CA PHE A 51 12.68 3.38 20.64
C PHE A 51 12.95 4.62 21.48
N GLU A 52 12.17 4.91 22.52
CA GLU A 52 12.43 6.01 23.46
C GLU A 52 13.74 5.81 24.20
N LYS A 53 14.05 4.60 24.64
CA LYS A 53 15.35 4.27 25.23
C LYS A 53 16.49 4.46 24.23
N ALA A 54 16.33 3.99 22.99
CA ALA A 54 17.32 4.23 21.93
C ALA A 54 17.59 5.73 21.74
N LEU A 55 16.55 6.55 21.67
CA LEU A 55 16.62 8.01 21.49
C LEU A 55 17.14 8.76 22.73
N SER A 56 16.92 8.24 23.94
CA SER A 56 17.49 8.82 25.15
C SER A 56 19.01 8.63 25.23
N ILE A 57 19.53 7.56 24.64
CA ILE A 57 20.97 7.27 24.55
C ILE A 57 21.61 8.02 23.37
N ASN A 58 20.95 7.98 22.22
CA ASN A 58 21.35 8.70 21.01
C ASN A 58 20.18 9.55 20.48
N PRO A 59 20.08 10.83 20.85
CA PRO A 59 19.02 11.72 20.39
C PRO A 59 18.98 11.95 18.87
N ASN A 60 20.14 11.78 18.19
CA ASN A 60 20.27 11.88 16.74
C ASN A 60 20.33 10.47 16.11
N TYR A 61 19.21 9.72 16.26
CA TYR A 61 19.07 8.39 15.66
C TYR A 61 17.82 8.33 14.78
N PRO A 62 17.90 8.77 13.51
CA PRO A 62 16.76 8.95 12.63
C PRO A 62 15.96 7.67 12.40
N SER A 63 16.63 6.52 12.27
CA SER A 63 15.95 5.22 12.11
C SER A 63 15.06 4.89 13.32
N ALA A 64 15.53 5.12 14.55
CA ALA A 64 14.73 4.92 15.75
C ALA A 64 13.57 5.93 15.84
N LEU A 65 13.81 7.19 15.44
CA LEU A 65 12.77 8.22 15.43
C LEU A 65 11.68 7.93 14.40
N ALA A 66 12.04 7.58 13.17
CA ALA A 66 11.08 7.21 12.13
C ALA A 66 10.23 5.99 12.54
N ALA A 67 10.88 4.96 13.08
CA ALA A 67 10.19 3.77 13.58
C ALA A 67 9.26 4.09 14.75
N LYS A 68 9.71 4.92 15.72
CA LYS A 68 8.86 5.40 16.81
C LYS A 68 7.63 6.13 16.29
N LEU A 69 7.80 7.10 15.37
CA LEU A 69 6.71 7.88 14.80
C LEU A 69 5.71 6.96 14.06
N HIS A 70 6.21 5.97 13.34
CA HIS A 70 5.35 4.98 12.69
C HIS A 70 4.54 4.16 13.72
N GLN A 71 5.13 3.73 14.84
CA GLN A 71 4.39 3.05 15.90
C GLN A 71 3.38 3.98 16.60
N LEU A 72 3.74 5.24 16.82
CA LEU A 72 2.81 6.26 17.34
C LEU A 72 1.61 6.47 16.39
N SER A 73 1.83 6.44 15.06
CA SER A 73 0.74 6.48 14.08
C SER A 73 -0.17 5.26 14.18
N HIS A 74 0.36 4.06 14.38
CA HIS A 74 -0.43 2.84 14.58
C HIS A 74 -1.32 2.87 15.81
N VAL A 75 -0.94 3.61 16.84
CA VAL A 75 -1.75 3.79 18.06
C VAL A 75 -2.52 5.12 18.07
N CYS A 76 -2.45 5.92 17.01
CA CYS A 76 -3.08 7.24 16.87
C CYS A 76 -2.72 8.21 18.02
N ALA A 77 -1.45 8.20 18.45
CA ALA A 77 -0.93 9.08 19.49
C ALA A 77 -0.48 10.43 18.88
N TRP A 78 -1.41 11.15 18.27
CA TRP A 78 -1.12 12.35 17.44
C TRP A 78 -0.43 13.46 18.22
N LYS A 79 -0.79 13.69 19.49
CA LYS A 79 -0.11 14.69 20.36
C LYS A 79 1.37 14.37 20.56
N GLU A 80 1.73 13.08 20.60
CA GLU A 80 3.14 12.68 20.70
C GLU A 80 3.87 12.88 19.37
N ILE A 81 3.21 12.63 18.25
CA ILE A 81 3.76 12.88 16.91
C ILE A 81 4.01 14.37 16.69
N GLU A 82 3.08 15.22 17.12
CA GLU A 82 3.14 16.69 16.98
C GLU A 82 4.42 17.28 17.59
N LYS A 83 4.95 16.69 18.68
CA LYS A 83 6.22 17.11 19.30
C LYS A 83 7.43 17.01 18.35
N TYR A 84 7.29 16.25 17.27
CA TYR A 84 8.34 16.01 16.28
C TYR A 84 8.01 16.63 14.92
N SER A 85 6.93 17.41 14.79
CA SER A 85 6.45 17.96 13.51
C SER A 85 7.55 18.73 12.76
N SER A 86 8.36 19.53 13.46
CA SER A 86 9.47 20.28 12.87
C SER A 86 10.63 19.43 12.38
N LYS A 87 10.71 18.15 12.76
CA LYS A 87 11.78 17.22 12.37
C LYS A 87 11.37 16.28 11.24
N ILE A 88 10.07 16.10 10.99
CA ILE A 88 9.57 15.09 10.05
C ILE A 88 10.14 15.30 8.65
N SER A 89 10.26 16.56 8.19
CA SER A 89 10.81 16.89 6.87
C SER A 89 12.27 16.46 6.69
N ASP A 90 13.04 16.44 7.77
CA ASP A 90 14.49 16.23 7.72
C ASP A 90 14.87 14.75 7.92
N ILE A 91 13.96 13.97 8.55
CA ILE A 91 14.20 12.55 8.81
C ILE A 91 14.47 11.80 7.51
N GLY A 92 15.65 11.17 7.41
CA GLY A 92 16.05 10.34 6.27
C GLY A 92 16.51 11.10 5.02
N ILE A 93 16.79 12.41 5.13
CA ILE A 93 17.22 13.24 3.99
C ILE A 93 18.75 13.35 3.93
N ASP A 94 19.41 13.82 4.97
CA ASP A 94 20.85 14.09 4.98
C ASP A 94 21.68 12.86 5.35
N ASN A 95 21.83 11.90 4.43
CA ASN A 95 22.56 10.62 4.63
C ASN A 95 22.02 9.74 5.77
N ASP A 96 20.86 10.05 6.28
CA ASP A 96 20.17 9.27 7.29
C ASP A 96 19.36 8.15 6.65
N ILE A 97 19.38 6.96 7.26
CA ILE A 97 18.70 5.79 6.72
C ILE A 97 17.42 5.54 7.50
N VAL A 98 16.31 5.62 6.81
CA VAL A 98 15.00 5.27 7.36
C VAL A 98 14.23 4.39 6.38
N THR A 99 13.38 3.51 6.89
CA THR A 99 12.50 2.73 6.03
C THR A 99 11.50 3.67 5.33
N PRO A 100 11.54 3.80 3.98
CA PRO A 100 10.74 4.81 3.27
C PRO A 100 9.24 4.71 3.54
N HIS A 101 8.72 3.49 3.69
CA HIS A 101 7.31 3.24 3.97
C HIS A 101 6.81 3.93 5.26
N PHE A 102 7.66 4.07 6.29
CA PHE A 102 7.26 4.69 7.56
C PHE A 102 6.87 6.16 7.44
N MET A 103 7.41 6.84 6.42
CA MET A 103 7.21 8.28 6.23
C MET A 103 5.99 8.63 5.37
N LEU A 104 5.41 7.67 4.63
CA LEU A 104 4.30 7.93 3.69
C LEU A 104 3.03 8.49 4.35
N SER A 105 2.74 8.10 5.59
CA SER A 105 1.57 8.61 6.32
C SER A 105 1.86 9.88 7.13
N LEU A 106 3.14 10.21 7.33
CA LEU A 106 3.56 11.36 8.12
C LEU A 106 3.74 12.62 7.28
N GLU A 107 3.97 12.45 5.98
CA GLU A 107 4.28 13.56 5.08
C GLU A 107 3.80 13.25 3.65
N ASP A 108 3.32 14.29 2.94
CA ASP A 108 2.97 14.25 1.53
C ASP A 108 3.96 15.08 0.69
N SER A 109 5.18 14.54 0.48
CA SER A 109 6.22 15.18 -0.33
C SER A 109 6.91 14.15 -1.23
N PRO A 110 6.56 14.10 -2.53
CA PRO A 110 7.16 13.14 -3.47
C PRO A 110 8.67 13.33 -3.61
N GLU A 111 9.17 14.55 -3.54
CA GLU A 111 10.61 14.84 -3.57
C GLU A 111 11.34 14.19 -2.40
N ARG A 112 10.86 14.40 -1.16
CA ARG A 112 11.47 13.81 0.03
C ARG A 112 11.27 12.29 0.11
N HIS A 113 10.15 11.78 -0.41
CA HIS A 113 9.95 10.33 -0.55
C HIS A 113 11.02 9.72 -1.46
N ARG A 114 11.36 10.39 -2.58
CA ARG A 114 12.44 9.97 -3.47
C ARG A 114 13.78 9.98 -2.76
N LEU A 115 14.17 11.10 -2.13
CA LEU A 115 15.45 11.22 -1.42
C LEU A 115 15.63 10.13 -0.35
N ARG A 116 14.58 9.86 0.45
CA ARG A 116 14.60 8.79 1.46
C ARG A 116 14.80 7.42 0.85
N SER A 117 14.18 7.14 -0.29
CA SER A 117 14.34 5.87 -0.99
C SER A 117 15.75 5.73 -1.56
N GLU A 118 16.30 6.80 -2.16
CA GLU A 118 17.68 6.83 -2.68
C GLU A 118 18.71 6.60 -1.55
N ASN A 119 18.56 7.29 -0.42
CA ASN A 119 19.45 7.12 0.74
C ASN A 119 19.37 5.70 1.33
N PHE A 120 18.14 5.16 1.44
CA PHE A 120 17.93 3.81 1.94
C PHE A 120 18.62 2.75 1.07
N ILE A 121 18.50 2.85 -0.25
CA ILE A 121 19.12 1.91 -1.19
C ILE A 121 20.63 2.03 -1.18
N LYS A 122 21.15 3.25 -1.24
CA LYS A 122 22.59 3.52 -1.29
C LYS A 122 23.35 2.88 -0.12
N ASP A 123 22.75 2.87 1.06
CA ASP A 123 23.37 2.30 2.25
C ASP A 123 23.16 0.78 2.37
N LYS A 124 21.94 0.33 2.09
CA LYS A 124 21.53 -1.03 2.47
C LYS A 124 21.87 -2.09 1.44
N TYR A 125 21.99 -1.72 0.18
CA TYR A 125 22.18 -2.69 -0.90
C TYR A 125 23.41 -2.36 -1.75
N ASN A 126 24.45 -3.20 -1.62
CA ASN A 126 25.57 -3.18 -2.53
C ASN A 126 25.14 -3.71 -3.90
N GLN A 127 25.65 -3.08 -4.97
CA GLN A 127 25.31 -3.45 -6.35
C GLN A 127 26.14 -4.65 -6.83
N ASN A 128 25.94 -5.81 -6.22
CA ASN A 128 26.59 -7.06 -6.64
C ASN A 128 25.72 -7.76 -7.70
N TYR A 129 25.68 -7.18 -8.89
CA TYR A 129 24.85 -7.73 -9.97
C TYR A 129 25.31 -9.13 -10.37
N LEU A 130 24.36 -10.04 -10.54
CA LEU A 130 24.61 -11.30 -11.25
C LEU A 130 25.00 -11.01 -12.71
N PRO A 131 25.76 -11.92 -13.35
CA PRO A 131 26.10 -11.77 -14.75
C PRO A 131 24.86 -11.49 -15.61
N LYS A 132 24.88 -10.39 -16.34
CA LYS A 132 23.76 -9.98 -17.19
C LYS A 132 23.50 -11.05 -18.27
N ARG A 133 22.26 -11.45 -18.44
CA ARG A 133 21.88 -12.36 -19.52
C ARG A 133 21.98 -11.62 -20.87
N ASN A 134 22.58 -12.29 -21.83
CA ASN A 134 22.62 -11.78 -23.19
C ASN A 134 21.19 -11.67 -23.77
N ILE A 135 20.99 -10.65 -24.60
CA ILE A 135 19.77 -10.53 -25.39
C ILE A 135 19.70 -11.75 -26.32
N PRO A 136 18.60 -12.52 -26.30
CA PRO A 136 18.46 -13.67 -27.21
C PRO A 136 18.57 -13.24 -28.67
N GLN A 137 19.22 -14.03 -29.51
CA GLN A 137 19.31 -13.75 -30.95
C GLN A 137 17.93 -13.78 -31.66
N LYS A 138 16.99 -14.55 -31.13
CA LYS A 138 15.61 -14.62 -31.60
C LYS A 138 14.64 -14.32 -30.47
N LYS A 139 13.58 -13.59 -30.80
CA LYS A 139 12.47 -13.33 -29.82
C LYS A 139 11.92 -14.69 -29.37
N PRO A 140 11.77 -14.91 -28.03
CA PRO A 140 11.17 -16.14 -27.53
C PRO A 140 9.69 -16.22 -27.97
N LYS A 141 9.17 -17.44 -28.04
CA LYS A 141 7.75 -17.65 -28.37
C LYS A 141 6.82 -17.03 -27.33
N ARG A 142 7.19 -17.11 -26.05
CA ARG A 142 6.46 -16.53 -24.90
C ARG A 142 7.43 -15.72 -24.03
N ILE A 143 6.96 -14.59 -23.52
CA ILE A 143 7.69 -13.77 -22.55
C ILE A 143 7.50 -14.37 -21.16
N ARG A 144 8.58 -14.61 -20.41
CA ARG A 144 8.53 -15.12 -19.05
C ARG A 144 8.38 -13.98 -18.04
N ILE A 145 7.25 -13.96 -17.34
CA ILE A 145 6.94 -12.96 -16.33
C ILE A 145 7.03 -13.62 -14.95
N GLY A 146 7.82 -13.04 -14.06
CA GLY A 146 7.94 -13.49 -12.67
C GLY A 146 7.32 -12.47 -11.72
N TYR A 147 6.41 -12.89 -10.86
CA TYR A 147 5.85 -12.10 -9.77
C TYR A 147 6.46 -12.53 -8.44
N VAL A 148 7.06 -11.59 -7.72
CA VAL A 148 7.67 -11.83 -6.41
C VAL A 148 6.80 -11.18 -5.33
N SER A 149 6.41 -11.95 -4.30
CA SER A 149 5.63 -11.40 -3.19
C SER A 149 5.80 -12.19 -1.90
N SER A 150 5.73 -11.47 -0.76
CA SER A 150 5.52 -12.05 0.57
C SER A 150 4.03 -12.34 0.85
N ASP A 151 3.14 -11.89 -0.03
CA ASP A 151 1.72 -11.70 0.26
C ASP A 151 0.80 -12.61 -0.56
N PHE A 152 1.30 -13.71 -1.12
CA PHE A 152 0.47 -14.74 -1.75
C PHE A 152 -0.35 -15.54 -0.72
N LYS A 153 -1.19 -14.83 0.03
CA LYS A 153 -2.05 -15.29 1.14
C LYS A 153 -3.24 -14.34 1.28
N GLU A 154 -4.09 -14.51 2.30
CA GLU A 154 -5.14 -13.52 2.63
C GLU A 154 -4.52 -12.13 2.90
N HIS A 155 -4.34 -11.37 1.83
CA HIS A 155 -3.73 -10.04 1.84
C HIS A 155 -4.35 -9.14 0.74
N PRO A 156 -4.43 -7.80 0.95
CA PRO A 156 -4.95 -6.85 -0.04
C PRO A 156 -4.34 -7.00 -1.44
N VAL A 157 -3.02 -7.13 -1.55
CA VAL A 157 -2.33 -7.31 -2.84
C VAL A 157 -2.84 -8.55 -3.57
N SER A 158 -3.01 -9.67 -2.86
CA SER A 158 -3.53 -10.92 -3.43
C SER A 158 -4.95 -10.78 -3.97
N TYR A 159 -5.82 -10.10 -3.22
CA TYR A 159 -7.20 -9.84 -3.67
C TYR A 159 -7.27 -8.91 -4.89
N LEU A 160 -6.32 -7.98 -5.02
CA LEU A 160 -6.27 -7.09 -6.18
C LEU A 160 -5.75 -7.80 -7.44
N ILE A 161 -4.67 -8.59 -7.32
CA ILE A 161 -3.95 -9.14 -8.47
C ILE A 161 -4.51 -10.47 -8.99
N ALA A 162 -5.34 -11.18 -8.19
CA ALA A 162 -5.74 -12.56 -8.48
C ALA A 162 -6.34 -12.72 -9.89
N LYS A 163 -7.28 -11.85 -10.26
CA LYS A 163 -7.93 -11.95 -11.58
C LYS A 163 -6.99 -11.60 -12.74
N VAL A 164 -6.01 -10.72 -12.53
CA VAL A 164 -4.98 -10.43 -13.53
C VAL A 164 -4.14 -11.68 -13.81
N LEU A 165 -3.66 -12.36 -12.75
CA LEU A 165 -2.87 -13.58 -12.88
C LEU A 165 -3.63 -14.71 -13.61
N GLU A 166 -4.94 -14.83 -13.36
CA GLU A 166 -5.81 -15.78 -14.07
C GLU A 166 -6.03 -15.42 -15.54
N SER A 167 -5.99 -14.11 -15.87
CA SER A 167 -6.38 -13.59 -17.18
C SER A 167 -5.22 -13.45 -18.18
N HIS A 168 -3.98 -13.71 -17.76
CA HIS A 168 -2.84 -13.64 -18.65
C HIS A 168 -2.99 -14.58 -19.86
N ASN A 169 -2.67 -14.05 -21.05
CA ASN A 169 -2.65 -14.81 -22.31
C ASN A 169 -1.50 -15.83 -22.32
N LYS A 170 -1.80 -17.08 -21.99
CA LYS A 170 -0.83 -18.18 -21.91
C LYS A 170 -0.18 -18.55 -23.25
N ASN A 171 -0.69 -18.06 -24.38
CA ASN A 171 -0.04 -18.25 -25.68
C ASN A 171 1.14 -17.30 -25.88
N GLU A 172 1.14 -16.14 -25.19
CA GLU A 172 2.18 -15.11 -25.32
C GLU A 172 3.05 -15.00 -24.07
N PHE A 173 2.54 -15.39 -22.90
CA PHE A 173 3.21 -15.26 -21.62
C PHE A 173 3.33 -16.60 -20.89
N GLU A 174 4.44 -16.77 -20.19
CA GLU A 174 4.68 -17.86 -19.24
C GLU A 174 4.83 -17.23 -17.86
N VAL A 175 3.89 -17.52 -16.93
CA VAL A 175 3.73 -16.77 -15.68
C VAL A 175 4.25 -17.56 -14.49
N TYR A 176 5.22 -17.00 -13.78
CA TYR A 176 5.90 -17.56 -12.61
C TYR A 176 5.51 -16.80 -11.35
N GLY A 177 5.30 -17.54 -10.24
CA GLY A 177 5.13 -16.98 -8.90
C GLY A 177 6.29 -17.35 -7.98
N TYR A 178 6.84 -16.36 -7.27
CA TYR A 178 7.92 -16.54 -6.30
C TYR A 178 7.47 -16.03 -4.93
N SER A 179 7.12 -16.94 -4.02
CA SER A 179 6.79 -16.58 -2.63
C SER A 179 8.06 -16.40 -1.82
N ILE A 180 8.23 -15.22 -1.24
CA ILE A 180 9.37 -14.89 -0.36
C ILE A 180 9.03 -15.02 1.13
N SER A 181 7.80 -15.41 1.46
CA SER A 181 7.33 -15.69 2.82
C SER A 181 6.93 -17.16 2.99
N GLN A 182 6.67 -17.55 4.24
CA GLN A 182 6.09 -18.86 4.54
C GLN A 182 4.68 -18.96 3.95
N ILE A 183 4.36 -20.11 3.37
CA ILE A 183 3.06 -20.40 2.78
C ILE A 183 1.98 -20.45 3.88
N GLN A 184 0.88 -19.73 3.65
CA GLN A 184 -0.38 -19.87 4.36
C GLN A 184 -1.36 -20.56 3.41
N ASN A 185 -1.86 -21.74 3.77
CA ASN A 185 -2.70 -22.57 2.90
C ASN A 185 -4.18 -22.12 2.94
N ASP A 186 -4.43 -20.81 2.77
CA ASP A 186 -5.77 -20.22 2.67
C ASP A 186 -6.36 -20.33 1.25
N ASN A 187 -7.62 -19.92 1.09
CA ASN A 187 -8.34 -20.07 -0.17
C ASN A 187 -7.75 -19.19 -1.29
N ILE A 188 -7.32 -17.96 -0.97
CA ILE A 188 -6.73 -17.09 -1.97
C ILE A 188 -5.35 -17.58 -2.40
N HIS A 189 -4.54 -18.14 -1.48
CA HIS A 189 -3.29 -18.79 -1.82
C HIS A 189 -3.49 -19.91 -2.84
N LYS A 190 -4.44 -20.83 -2.56
CA LYS A 190 -4.76 -21.93 -3.49
C LYS A 190 -5.20 -21.44 -4.87
N ARG A 191 -5.97 -20.36 -4.91
CA ARG A 191 -6.42 -19.71 -6.14
C ARG A 191 -5.24 -19.14 -6.93
N LEU A 192 -4.35 -18.40 -6.26
CA LEU A 192 -3.17 -17.80 -6.88
C LEU A 192 -2.20 -18.85 -7.43
N VAL A 193 -1.90 -19.89 -6.66
CA VAL A 193 -0.99 -20.97 -7.10
C VAL A 193 -1.48 -21.61 -8.41
N LYS A 194 -2.79 -21.78 -8.57
CA LYS A 194 -3.38 -22.33 -9.81
C LYS A 194 -3.23 -21.40 -11.03
N SER A 195 -3.04 -20.10 -10.80
CA SER A 195 -2.92 -19.11 -11.87
C SER A 195 -1.52 -19.12 -12.51
N PHE A 196 -0.50 -19.53 -11.75
CA PHE A 196 0.87 -19.64 -12.20
C PHE A 196 1.13 -20.97 -12.93
N GLU A 197 1.97 -20.94 -13.96
CA GLU A 197 2.50 -22.16 -14.59
C GLU A 197 3.59 -22.78 -13.72
N VAL A 198 4.37 -21.95 -13.04
CA VAL A 198 5.41 -22.37 -12.11
C VAL A 198 5.29 -21.54 -10.83
N PHE A 199 5.22 -22.19 -9.68
CA PHE A 199 5.21 -21.53 -8.37
C PHE A 199 6.34 -22.05 -7.51
N LYS A 200 7.19 -21.15 -6.99
CA LYS A 200 8.35 -21.50 -6.16
C LYS A 200 8.34 -20.74 -4.84
N VAL A 201 8.79 -21.40 -3.79
CA VAL A 201 8.90 -20.81 -2.44
C VAL A 201 10.37 -20.57 -2.13
N LEU A 202 10.71 -19.30 -1.87
CA LEU A 202 12.08 -18.83 -1.68
C LEU A 202 12.37 -18.38 -0.24
N ASN A 203 11.45 -18.58 0.69
CA ASN A 203 11.54 -18.06 2.06
C ASN A 203 12.75 -18.60 2.86
N LYS A 204 13.29 -19.77 2.50
CA LYS A 204 14.46 -20.39 3.16
C LYS A 204 15.80 -20.06 2.47
N LYS A 205 15.76 -19.31 1.36
CA LYS A 205 16.95 -18.91 0.61
C LYS A 205 17.35 -17.49 1.06
N ASN A 206 18.66 -17.18 1.09
CA ASN A 206 19.12 -15.80 1.17
C ASN A 206 18.79 -15.05 -0.14
N ASP A 207 19.06 -13.75 -0.20
CA ASP A 207 18.70 -12.93 -1.38
C ASP A 207 19.47 -13.34 -2.64
N GLU A 208 20.74 -13.72 -2.51
CA GLU A 208 21.57 -14.20 -3.62
C GLU A 208 21.05 -15.53 -4.19
N ASP A 209 20.80 -16.54 -3.33
CA ASP A 209 20.28 -17.84 -3.75
C ASP A 209 18.88 -17.74 -4.36
N ALA A 210 18.06 -16.81 -3.85
CA ALA A 210 16.75 -16.51 -4.42
C ALA A 210 16.90 -15.88 -5.82
N ALA A 211 17.78 -14.90 -5.96
CA ALA A 211 18.09 -14.26 -7.24
C ALA A 211 18.65 -15.26 -8.27
N LEU A 212 19.59 -16.11 -7.87
CA LEU A 212 20.13 -17.20 -8.72
C LEU A 212 19.04 -18.17 -9.17
N THR A 213 18.08 -18.48 -8.30
CA THR A 213 16.94 -19.34 -8.66
C THR A 213 16.08 -18.69 -9.74
N ILE A 214 15.77 -17.40 -9.60
CA ILE A 214 14.99 -16.62 -10.57
C ILE A 214 15.75 -16.51 -11.91
N GLN A 215 17.07 -16.24 -11.85
CA GLN A 215 17.90 -16.14 -13.06
C GLN A 215 17.95 -17.45 -13.85
N LYS A 216 18.03 -18.61 -13.15
CA LYS A 216 18.01 -19.95 -13.78
C LYS A 216 16.69 -20.22 -14.52
N ASP A 217 15.59 -19.65 -14.05
CA ASP A 217 14.28 -19.76 -14.71
C ASP A 217 14.17 -18.86 -15.96
N LYS A 218 15.19 -18.03 -16.21
CA LYS A 218 15.31 -17.15 -17.37
C LYS A 218 14.13 -16.17 -17.48
N ILE A 219 13.71 -15.59 -16.35
CA ILE A 219 12.65 -14.61 -16.32
C ILE A 219 13.05 -13.38 -17.14
N ASP A 220 12.16 -12.92 -18.00
CA ASP A 220 12.37 -11.75 -18.88
C ASP A 220 11.97 -10.45 -18.17
N ILE A 221 10.82 -10.48 -17.50
CA ILE A 221 10.26 -9.35 -16.73
C ILE A 221 9.99 -9.83 -15.31
N LEU A 222 10.63 -9.23 -14.32
CA LEU A 222 10.43 -9.54 -12.91
C LEU A 222 9.68 -8.40 -12.22
N ILE A 223 8.62 -8.72 -11.51
CA ILE A 223 7.72 -7.76 -10.89
C ILE A 223 7.81 -7.89 -9.37
N ASP A 224 8.16 -6.80 -8.70
CA ASP A 224 8.12 -6.66 -7.25
C ASP A 224 6.73 -6.20 -6.81
N LEU A 225 6.01 -7.07 -6.10
CA LEU A 225 4.69 -6.75 -5.54
C LEU A 225 4.76 -6.21 -4.09
N ASN A 226 5.94 -6.04 -3.53
CA ASN A 226 6.13 -5.56 -2.15
C ASN A 226 6.80 -4.19 -2.07
N GLY A 227 7.90 -3.97 -2.79
CA GLY A 227 8.73 -2.77 -2.62
C GLY A 227 9.27 -2.65 -1.18
N TYR A 228 8.91 -1.60 -0.45
CA TYR A 228 9.33 -1.36 0.94
C TYR A 228 8.25 -1.70 1.98
N THR A 229 7.27 -2.52 1.64
CA THR A 229 6.28 -2.99 2.61
C THR A 229 6.83 -4.06 3.55
N GLU A 230 6.05 -4.45 4.54
CA GLU A 230 6.43 -5.47 5.53
C GLU A 230 6.81 -6.80 4.85
N ASN A 231 7.84 -7.47 5.38
CA ASN A 231 8.37 -8.74 4.85
C ASN A 231 8.90 -8.67 3.40
N SER A 232 9.16 -7.49 2.86
CA SER A 232 9.77 -7.31 1.54
C SER A 232 11.25 -7.72 1.52
N ARG A 233 11.73 -8.09 0.33
CA ARG A 233 13.13 -8.48 0.11
C ARG A 233 13.71 -7.80 -1.15
N PRO A 234 13.88 -6.45 -1.14
CA PRO A 234 14.46 -5.73 -2.28
C PRO A 234 15.88 -6.18 -2.65
N GLY A 235 16.60 -6.81 -1.72
CA GLY A 235 17.92 -7.39 -1.98
C GLY A 235 17.93 -8.43 -3.10
N ILE A 236 16.84 -9.18 -3.30
CA ILE A 236 16.72 -10.11 -4.44
C ILE A 236 16.84 -9.34 -5.76
N PHE A 237 16.16 -8.19 -5.86
CA PHE A 237 16.19 -7.34 -7.06
C PHE A 237 17.52 -6.60 -7.23
N ALA A 238 18.22 -6.30 -6.13
CA ALA A 238 19.55 -5.69 -6.16
C ALA A 238 20.60 -6.56 -6.86
N TYR A 239 20.44 -7.88 -6.87
CA TYR A 239 21.26 -8.81 -7.68
C TYR A 239 20.91 -8.81 -9.19
N ARG A 240 19.86 -8.13 -9.61
CA ARG A 240 19.36 -8.07 -11.00
C ARG A 240 19.22 -9.44 -11.67
N PRO A 241 18.41 -10.36 -11.11
CA PRO A 241 18.20 -11.69 -11.68
C PRO A 241 17.44 -11.68 -13.02
N SER A 242 16.77 -10.57 -13.36
CA SER A 242 16.09 -10.34 -14.64
C SER A 242 16.62 -9.08 -15.32
N ASN A 243 16.52 -9.03 -16.64
CA ASN A 243 16.96 -7.87 -17.41
C ASN A 243 15.99 -6.68 -17.33
N ILE A 244 14.72 -6.94 -17.04
CA ILE A 244 13.68 -5.92 -16.81
C ILE A 244 13.07 -6.17 -15.43
N GLN A 245 13.08 -5.15 -14.57
CA GLN A 245 12.54 -5.21 -13.20
C GLN A 245 11.56 -4.07 -12.96
N ILE A 246 10.40 -4.38 -12.38
CA ILE A 246 9.25 -3.46 -12.24
C ILE A 246 8.80 -3.41 -10.79
N ASN A 247 8.62 -2.21 -10.21
CA ASN A 247 7.89 -1.99 -8.97
C ASN A 247 6.39 -1.87 -9.27
N TYR A 248 5.56 -2.62 -8.57
CA TYR A 248 4.14 -2.62 -8.81
C TYR A 248 3.31 -2.94 -7.57
N LEU A 249 2.26 -2.18 -7.37
CA LEU A 249 1.10 -2.43 -6.52
C LEU A 249 1.33 -2.29 -5.01
N GLY A 250 2.31 -2.99 -4.42
CA GLY A 250 2.45 -3.07 -2.95
C GLY A 250 2.93 -1.78 -2.30
N TYR A 251 4.03 -1.22 -2.79
CA TYR A 251 4.61 0.02 -2.29
C TYR A 251 4.24 1.21 -3.19
N PRO A 252 3.51 2.21 -2.66
CA PRO A 252 3.03 3.34 -3.43
C PRO A 252 4.07 4.48 -3.49
N GLY A 253 5.18 4.26 -4.17
CA GLY A 253 6.27 5.23 -4.31
C GLY A 253 7.44 4.71 -5.12
N THR A 254 8.42 5.57 -5.36
CA THR A 254 9.67 5.20 -6.05
C THR A 254 10.55 4.34 -5.15
N MET A 255 11.22 3.35 -5.74
CA MET A 255 12.21 2.52 -5.05
C MET A 255 13.55 3.24 -4.87
N GLY A 256 13.77 4.40 -5.53
CA GLY A 256 15.01 5.17 -5.41
C GLY A 256 16.26 4.40 -5.86
N SER A 257 16.12 3.42 -6.74
CA SER A 257 17.18 2.49 -7.11
C SER A 257 17.45 2.46 -8.61
N ASN A 258 18.66 2.05 -8.97
CA ASN A 258 19.04 1.82 -10.37
C ASN A 258 18.83 0.35 -10.82
N PHE A 259 18.35 -0.51 -9.93
CA PHE A 259 18.05 -1.90 -10.25
C PHE A 259 16.56 -2.16 -10.50
N ILE A 260 15.67 -1.19 -10.32
CA ILE A 260 14.28 -1.22 -10.78
C ILE A 260 14.15 -0.30 -11.98
N ASP A 261 13.74 -0.84 -13.12
CA ASP A 261 13.70 -0.13 -14.40
C ASP A 261 12.39 0.65 -14.58
N TYR A 262 11.28 0.12 -14.06
CA TYR A 262 9.95 0.69 -14.28
C TYR A 262 9.11 0.70 -13.00
N ILE A 263 8.19 1.68 -12.94
CA ILE A 263 7.07 1.71 -12.00
C ILE A 263 5.75 1.76 -12.79
N ILE A 264 4.76 0.97 -12.37
CA ILE A 264 3.41 1.02 -12.96
C ILE A 264 2.59 2.09 -12.22
N ALA A 265 2.04 3.01 -13.00
CA ALA A 265 1.22 4.11 -12.53
C ALA A 265 0.08 4.41 -13.51
N ASP A 266 -0.57 5.55 -13.37
CA ASP A 266 -1.53 6.13 -14.31
C ASP A 266 -1.37 7.66 -14.37
N PRO A 267 -2.04 8.37 -15.29
CA PRO A 267 -1.88 9.82 -15.45
C PRO A 267 -2.32 10.64 -14.23
N VAL A 268 -3.20 10.11 -13.38
CA VAL A 268 -3.63 10.78 -12.15
C VAL A 268 -2.57 10.62 -11.06
N LEU A 269 -1.98 9.44 -10.93
CA LEU A 269 -0.96 9.16 -9.92
C LEU A 269 0.35 9.87 -10.20
N ILE A 270 0.86 9.74 -11.41
CA ILE A 270 2.12 10.37 -11.83
C ILE A 270 1.85 11.18 -13.10
N PRO A 271 1.37 12.43 -12.98
CA PRO A 271 1.30 13.35 -14.12
C PRO A 271 2.68 13.57 -14.76
N ASN A 272 2.73 14.04 -16.00
CA ASN A 272 3.98 14.19 -16.74
C ASN A 272 5.00 15.12 -16.07
N ASP A 273 4.52 16.17 -15.42
CA ASP A 273 5.32 17.12 -14.64
C ASP A 273 5.89 16.53 -13.33
N PHE A 274 5.38 15.37 -12.88
CA PHE A 274 5.86 14.66 -11.68
C PHE A 274 6.91 13.59 -11.97
N ASN A 275 7.28 13.35 -13.24
CA ASN A 275 8.25 12.31 -13.61
C ASN A 275 9.56 12.40 -12.83
N HIS A 276 10.02 13.62 -12.56
CA HIS A 276 11.30 13.87 -11.89
C HIS A 276 11.33 13.46 -10.41
N PHE A 277 10.19 13.10 -9.81
CA PHE A 277 10.11 12.55 -8.45
C PHE A 277 10.33 11.04 -8.39
N TYR A 278 10.55 10.38 -9.53
CA TYR A 278 10.74 8.92 -9.61
C TYR A 278 12.08 8.60 -10.28
N THR A 279 12.76 7.56 -9.80
CA THR A 279 14.01 7.07 -10.41
C THR A 279 13.73 6.12 -11.56
N GLU A 280 12.60 5.45 -11.50
CA GLU A 280 12.14 4.51 -12.51
C GLU A 280 11.53 5.21 -13.73
N SER A 281 11.60 4.58 -14.91
CA SER A 281 10.75 4.94 -16.03
C SER A 281 9.30 4.54 -15.73
N ILE A 282 8.35 5.36 -16.15
CA ILE A 282 6.94 5.22 -15.77
C ILE A 282 6.16 4.50 -16.86
N ILE A 283 5.48 3.42 -16.50
CA ILE A 283 4.44 2.80 -17.32
C ILE A 283 3.09 3.35 -16.87
N ARG A 284 2.48 4.24 -17.69
CA ARG A 284 1.16 4.78 -17.41
C ARG A 284 0.07 3.92 -18.01
N MET A 285 -0.68 3.27 -17.14
CA MET A 285 -1.91 2.57 -17.53
C MET A 285 -2.99 3.60 -17.93
N PRO A 286 -3.88 3.30 -18.90
CA PRO A 286 -4.76 4.33 -19.45
C PRO A 286 -5.82 4.84 -18.47
N ASN A 287 -6.28 4.01 -17.54
CA ASN A 287 -7.41 4.32 -16.66
C ASN A 287 -7.03 4.37 -15.18
N SER A 288 -6.44 3.30 -14.67
CA SER A 288 -5.95 3.19 -13.29
C SER A 288 -4.77 2.23 -13.25
N TYR A 289 -3.80 2.49 -12.35
CA TYR A 289 -2.71 1.55 -12.11
C TYR A 289 -3.16 0.34 -11.29
N MET A 290 -4.25 0.49 -10.53
CA MET A 290 -4.72 -0.52 -9.59
C MET A 290 -5.63 -1.52 -10.29
N PRO A 291 -5.27 -2.81 -10.30
CA PRO A 291 -6.15 -3.85 -10.76
C PRO A 291 -7.27 -4.06 -9.73
N THR A 292 -8.36 -4.62 -10.16
CA THR A 292 -9.43 -5.08 -9.28
C THR A 292 -9.83 -6.49 -9.66
N ASP A 293 -10.37 -7.22 -8.71
CA ASP A 293 -10.96 -8.53 -8.98
C ASP A 293 -12.49 -8.40 -9.00
N ASN A 294 -13.05 -8.35 -10.19
CA ASN A 294 -14.50 -8.24 -10.41
C ASN A 294 -15.28 -9.55 -10.17
N THR A 295 -14.61 -10.61 -9.74
CA THR A 295 -15.23 -11.88 -9.33
C THR A 295 -15.45 -11.97 -7.82
N ARG A 296 -15.05 -10.93 -7.07
CA ARG A 296 -15.23 -10.90 -5.61
C ARG A 296 -16.71 -10.86 -5.25
N ILE A 297 -17.12 -11.83 -4.44
CA ILE A 297 -18.50 -11.99 -4.01
C ILE A 297 -18.80 -11.04 -2.85
N ILE A 298 -19.91 -10.33 -2.93
CA ILE A 298 -20.50 -9.59 -1.81
C ILE A 298 -21.59 -10.49 -1.22
N SER A 299 -21.54 -10.76 0.09
CA SER A 299 -22.54 -11.59 0.76
C SER A 299 -23.95 -11.05 0.54
N ASN A 300 -24.90 -11.96 0.30
CA ASN A 300 -26.33 -11.64 0.20
C ASN A 300 -27.03 -11.63 1.57
N GLU A 301 -26.29 -11.81 2.68
CA GLU A 301 -26.86 -11.69 4.02
C GLU A 301 -27.49 -10.30 4.22
N ASN A 302 -28.67 -10.26 4.79
CA ASN A 302 -29.34 -9.01 5.11
C ASN A 302 -28.80 -8.45 6.43
N LEU A 303 -27.68 -7.73 6.35
CA LEU A 303 -27.03 -7.10 7.51
C LEU A 303 -27.81 -5.86 7.93
N SER A 304 -28.01 -5.67 9.24
CA SER A 304 -28.67 -4.49 9.80
C SER A 304 -27.68 -3.58 10.53
N ARG A 305 -27.97 -2.28 10.58
CA ARG A 305 -27.16 -1.32 11.33
C ARG A 305 -27.08 -1.67 12.81
N SER A 306 -28.17 -2.15 13.40
CA SER A 306 -28.24 -2.53 14.82
C SER A 306 -27.25 -3.65 15.18
N GLU A 307 -27.02 -4.63 14.32
CA GLU A 307 -26.03 -5.70 14.53
C GLU A 307 -24.61 -5.18 14.69
N PHE A 308 -24.30 -4.02 14.08
CA PHE A 308 -22.99 -3.38 14.13
C PHE A 308 -22.93 -2.21 15.13
N GLY A 309 -23.98 -1.99 15.92
CA GLY A 309 -24.08 -0.87 16.85
C GLY A 309 -24.19 0.50 16.15
N LEU A 310 -24.60 0.52 14.89
CA LEU A 310 -24.78 1.72 14.09
C LEU A 310 -26.21 2.27 14.31
N PRO A 311 -26.41 3.60 14.26
CA PRO A 311 -27.74 4.19 14.41
C PRO A 311 -28.63 3.90 13.18
N GLU A 312 -29.89 3.61 13.42
CA GLU A 312 -30.88 3.46 12.34
C GLU A 312 -31.07 4.76 11.54
N ASN A 313 -31.09 5.88 12.26
CA ASN A 313 -31.25 7.22 11.70
C ASN A 313 -29.97 8.06 11.88
N GLY A 314 -29.55 8.75 10.83
CA GLY A 314 -28.34 9.58 10.80
C GLY A 314 -27.32 9.03 9.79
N ILE A 315 -26.35 9.85 9.45
CA ILE A 315 -25.30 9.49 8.51
C ILE A 315 -24.25 8.63 9.21
N VAL A 316 -23.90 7.52 8.60
CA VAL A 316 -22.78 6.66 8.96
C VAL A 316 -21.60 7.01 8.08
N PHE A 317 -20.66 7.80 8.60
CA PHE A 317 -19.36 8.03 7.95
C PHE A 317 -18.47 6.82 8.20
N CYS A 318 -17.80 6.35 7.15
CA CYS A 318 -16.96 5.16 7.23
C CYS A 318 -15.51 5.50 6.84
N CYS A 319 -14.52 4.93 7.57
CA CYS A 319 -13.13 4.89 7.13
C CYS A 319 -12.49 3.59 7.63
N PHE A 320 -12.33 2.60 6.74
CA PHE A 320 -11.71 1.32 7.09
C PHE A 320 -10.22 1.26 6.76
N ASN A 321 -9.60 2.43 6.59
CA ASN A 321 -8.15 2.52 6.46
C ASN A 321 -7.44 2.00 7.73
N ASN A 322 -6.23 1.50 7.55
CA ASN A 322 -5.37 1.20 8.70
C ASN A 322 -5.12 2.47 9.50
N ASN A 323 -5.15 2.36 10.83
CA ASN A 323 -5.10 3.50 11.75
C ASN A 323 -3.87 4.40 11.56
N TYR A 324 -2.72 3.83 11.13
CA TYR A 324 -1.52 4.63 10.88
C TYR A 324 -1.67 5.65 9.73
N LYS A 325 -2.70 5.51 8.90
CA LYS A 325 -3.01 6.46 7.84
C LYS A 325 -3.83 7.66 8.32
N ILE A 326 -4.48 7.53 9.48
CA ILE A 326 -5.32 8.59 10.04
C ILE A 326 -4.42 9.57 10.80
N THR A 327 -4.40 10.83 10.36
CA THR A 327 -3.67 11.91 11.04
C THR A 327 -4.61 12.80 11.86
N ALA A 328 -4.04 13.74 12.61
CA ALA A 328 -4.82 14.70 13.39
C ALA A 328 -5.65 15.62 12.48
N ASP A 329 -5.17 15.91 11.26
CA ASP A 329 -5.77 16.90 10.37
C ASP A 329 -7.15 16.47 9.87
N GLU A 330 -7.23 15.30 9.21
CA GLU A 330 -8.53 14.77 8.79
C GLU A 330 -9.42 14.43 9.98
N PHE A 331 -8.85 13.94 11.08
CA PHE A 331 -9.64 13.63 12.27
C PHE A 331 -10.27 14.89 12.89
N ASN A 332 -9.57 16.03 12.89
CA ASN A 332 -10.13 17.32 13.30
C ASN A 332 -11.34 17.71 12.44
N ILE A 333 -11.26 17.52 11.13
CA ILE A 333 -12.36 17.77 10.20
C ILE A 333 -13.55 16.85 10.51
N TRP A 334 -13.30 15.55 10.68
CA TRP A 334 -14.34 14.57 11.00
C TRP A 334 -15.08 14.90 12.30
N MET A 335 -14.36 15.39 13.31
CA MET A 335 -14.99 15.83 14.57
C MET A 335 -15.87 17.05 14.38
N ARG A 336 -15.45 18.06 13.58
CA ARG A 336 -16.30 19.23 13.24
C ARG A 336 -17.56 18.80 12.49
N ILE A 337 -17.45 17.82 11.61
CA ILE A 337 -18.60 17.24 10.88
C ILE A 337 -19.56 16.56 11.85
N LEU A 338 -19.05 15.74 12.77
CA LEU A 338 -19.88 15.06 13.77
C LEU A 338 -20.56 16.03 14.73
N ILE A 339 -19.92 17.11 15.13
CA ILE A 339 -20.54 18.15 15.99
C ILE A 339 -21.78 18.73 15.31
N LYS A 340 -21.70 19.04 14.01
CA LYS A 340 -22.85 19.57 13.25
C LYS A 340 -23.94 18.52 13.03
N ASN A 341 -23.60 17.27 12.86
CA ASN A 341 -24.52 16.16 12.56
C ASN A 341 -24.72 15.28 13.79
N LYS A 342 -25.52 15.73 14.77
CA LYS A 342 -25.64 15.11 16.12
C LYS A 342 -26.03 13.63 16.11
N LYS A 343 -26.80 13.17 15.12
CA LYS A 343 -27.24 11.76 15.00
C LYS A 343 -26.26 10.87 14.24
N SER A 344 -25.22 11.43 13.65
CA SER A 344 -24.24 10.71 12.81
C SER A 344 -23.15 10.09 13.65
N VAL A 345 -22.50 9.06 13.11
CA VAL A 345 -21.39 8.33 13.72
C VAL A 345 -20.21 8.23 12.75
N LEU A 346 -19.03 8.01 13.28
CA LEU A 346 -17.84 7.63 12.54
C LEU A 346 -17.55 6.15 12.79
N TRP A 347 -17.54 5.35 11.72
CA TRP A 347 -17.31 3.92 11.76
C TRP A 347 -15.92 3.59 11.22
N LEU A 348 -15.02 3.19 12.12
CA LEU A 348 -13.61 2.92 11.83
C LEU A 348 -13.32 1.43 11.91
N LYS A 349 -12.25 1.00 11.21
CA LYS A 349 -11.72 -0.35 11.37
C LYS A 349 -11.13 -0.52 12.77
N LYS A 350 -11.51 -1.58 13.48
CA LYS A 350 -10.85 -1.97 14.72
C LYS A 350 -9.43 -2.46 14.41
N SER A 351 -8.44 -1.92 15.10
CA SER A 351 -7.04 -2.31 14.96
C SER A 351 -6.51 -2.85 16.30
N ASN A 352 -5.99 -1.99 17.16
CA ASN A 352 -5.47 -2.36 18.47
C ASN A 352 -6.17 -1.58 19.59
N LYS A 353 -6.06 -2.06 20.84
CA LYS A 353 -6.74 -1.43 21.99
C LYS A 353 -6.29 0.02 22.22
N TRP A 354 -5.01 0.31 22.04
CA TRP A 354 -4.46 1.65 22.29
C TRP A 354 -4.97 2.68 21.27
N SER A 355 -5.06 2.30 20.00
CA SER A 355 -5.63 3.20 18.99
C SER A 355 -7.11 3.50 19.27
N LYS A 356 -7.90 2.51 19.72
CA LYS A 356 -9.29 2.72 20.13
C LYS A 356 -9.37 3.73 21.27
N GLU A 357 -8.58 3.53 22.34
CA GLU A 357 -8.53 4.42 23.51
C GLU A 357 -8.12 5.84 23.11
N ASN A 358 -7.04 5.99 22.34
CA ASN A 358 -6.52 7.29 21.90
C ASN A 358 -7.50 8.03 20.98
N ILE A 359 -8.11 7.34 20.01
CA ILE A 359 -9.12 7.94 19.11
C ILE A 359 -10.35 8.40 19.91
N GLN A 360 -10.83 7.60 20.86
CA GLN A 360 -11.97 7.97 21.70
C GLN A 360 -11.65 9.15 22.64
N LEU A 361 -10.44 9.19 23.20
CA LEU A 361 -9.96 10.32 23.99
C LEU A 361 -9.87 11.59 23.13
N ALA A 362 -9.26 11.47 21.94
CA ALA A 362 -9.13 12.58 21.00
C ALA A 362 -10.50 13.12 20.54
N ALA A 363 -11.50 12.26 20.37
CA ALA A 363 -12.88 12.67 20.07
C ALA A 363 -13.50 13.46 21.23
N LYS A 364 -13.34 12.97 22.48
CA LYS A 364 -13.82 13.66 23.69
C LYS A 364 -13.21 15.04 23.83
N GLU A 365 -11.90 15.16 23.63
CA GLU A 365 -11.17 16.44 23.70
C GLU A 365 -11.67 17.46 22.66
N ARG A 366 -12.20 16.97 21.54
CA ARG A 366 -12.80 17.78 20.45
C ARG A 366 -14.31 17.97 20.61
N GLY A 367 -14.89 17.64 21.75
CA GLY A 367 -16.31 17.84 22.06
C GLY A 367 -17.26 16.81 21.44
N VAL A 368 -16.76 15.68 20.95
CA VAL A 368 -17.57 14.59 20.42
C VAL A 368 -17.67 13.47 21.46
N ASN A 369 -18.91 12.99 21.69
CA ASN A 369 -19.12 11.82 22.56
C ASN A 369 -18.38 10.60 21.99
N PRO A 370 -17.46 9.97 22.75
CA PRO A 370 -16.68 8.81 22.30
C PRO A 370 -17.52 7.61 21.81
N LYS A 371 -18.75 7.48 22.29
CA LYS A 371 -19.69 6.43 21.86
C LYS A 371 -20.13 6.59 20.38
N ARG A 372 -19.92 7.77 19.79
CA ARG A 372 -20.18 8.02 18.36
C ARG A 372 -19.03 7.58 17.43
N ILE A 373 -17.92 7.13 18.00
CA ILE A 373 -16.84 6.48 17.27
C ILE A 373 -17.01 4.97 17.44
N ILE A 374 -17.46 4.32 16.39
CA ILE A 374 -17.78 2.89 16.37
C ILE A 374 -16.65 2.15 15.66
N PHE A 375 -16.33 0.95 16.12
CA PHE A 375 -15.22 0.15 15.56
C PHE A 375 -15.75 -1.15 14.99
N ALA A 376 -15.49 -1.37 13.68
CA ALA A 376 -15.82 -2.58 12.95
C ALA A 376 -14.88 -3.73 13.33
N GLU A 377 -15.43 -4.85 13.72
CA GLU A 377 -14.68 -6.10 13.92
C GLU A 377 -14.23 -6.70 12.58
N LYS A 378 -13.22 -7.56 12.63
CA LYS A 378 -12.77 -8.30 11.43
C LYS A 378 -13.85 -9.32 11.04
N LEU A 379 -14.25 -9.30 9.77
CA LEU A 379 -15.24 -10.19 9.18
C LEU A 379 -14.61 -11.03 8.06
N PRO A 380 -15.22 -12.17 7.69
CA PRO A 380 -14.96 -12.83 6.41
C PRO A 380 -15.15 -11.85 5.25
N ILE A 381 -14.36 -11.99 4.18
CA ILE A 381 -14.24 -10.95 3.14
C ILE A 381 -15.57 -10.62 2.46
N GLU A 382 -16.41 -11.61 2.17
CA GLU A 382 -17.71 -11.42 1.52
C GLU A 382 -18.67 -10.61 2.42
N LYS A 383 -18.65 -10.90 3.73
CA LYS A 383 -19.45 -10.18 4.74
C LYS A 383 -18.88 -8.79 5.02
N HIS A 384 -17.55 -8.66 4.99
CA HIS A 384 -16.89 -7.36 5.06
C HIS A 384 -17.32 -6.44 3.91
N LEU A 385 -17.32 -6.95 2.67
CA LEU A 385 -17.80 -6.19 1.52
C LEU A 385 -19.27 -5.81 1.64
N ALA A 386 -20.13 -6.72 2.12
CA ALA A 386 -21.53 -6.44 2.36
C ALA A 386 -21.76 -5.34 3.42
N SER A 387 -20.89 -5.29 4.44
CA SER A 387 -21.03 -4.32 5.53
C SER A 387 -20.85 -2.87 5.08
N TYR A 388 -20.12 -2.60 3.99
CA TYR A 388 -20.02 -1.23 3.44
C TYR A 388 -21.38 -0.62 3.07
N LYS A 389 -22.41 -1.45 2.75
CA LYS A 389 -23.76 -0.98 2.43
C LYS A 389 -24.47 -0.34 3.63
N LEU A 390 -23.99 -0.57 4.85
CA LEU A 390 -24.52 0.03 6.07
C LEU A 390 -24.03 1.48 6.29
N ALA A 391 -22.96 1.87 5.60
CA ALA A 391 -22.43 3.22 5.61
C ALA A 391 -23.06 4.08 4.50
N ASP A 392 -22.95 5.41 4.68
CA ASP A 392 -23.50 6.37 3.72
C ASP A 392 -22.39 7.02 2.86
N ILE A 393 -21.26 7.33 3.46
CA ILE A 393 -20.12 8.01 2.82
C ILE A 393 -18.83 7.45 3.42
N PHE A 394 -17.89 7.08 2.55
CA PHE A 394 -16.52 6.80 2.97
C PHE A 394 -15.73 8.11 2.93
N ILE A 395 -15.11 8.47 4.06
CA ILE A 395 -14.28 9.67 4.22
C ILE A 395 -12.82 9.25 4.30
N ASP A 396 -12.01 9.73 3.35
CA ASP A 396 -10.64 9.26 3.14
C ASP A 396 -9.60 10.02 3.96
N THR A 397 -8.44 9.42 4.13
CA THR A 397 -7.22 9.96 4.76
C THR A 397 -6.37 10.73 3.74
N PHE A 398 -5.50 11.65 4.20
CA PHE A 398 -4.85 12.65 3.33
C PHE A 398 -3.49 12.22 2.78
N SER A 399 -2.48 12.10 3.64
CA SER A 399 -1.11 11.80 3.18
C SER A 399 -0.97 10.39 2.60
N TYR A 400 -1.81 9.46 3.06
CA TYR A 400 -1.89 8.10 2.55
C TYR A 400 -3.36 7.71 2.37
N ASN A 401 -3.88 7.83 1.16
CA ASN A 401 -5.28 7.56 0.84
C ASN A 401 -5.69 6.09 1.10
N ALA A 402 -6.98 5.85 1.02
CA ALA A 402 -7.55 4.53 0.84
C ALA A 402 -7.13 3.96 -0.53
N HIS A 403 -6.55 2.79 -0.52
CA HIS A 403 -6.16 2.05 -1.71
C HIS A 403 -7.15 0.89 -1.92
N THR A 404 -6.82 -0.32 -1.45
CA THR A 404 -7.73 -1.47 -1.48
C THR A 404 -9.06 -1.16 -0.78
N THR A 405 -9.04 -0.43 0.33
CA THR A 405 -10.27 -0.05 1.05
C THR A 405 -11.18 0.88 0.24
N ALA A 406 -10.62 1.74 -0.63
CA ALA A 406 -11.42 2.52 -1.57
C ALA A 406 -12.02 1.65 -2.67
N THR A 407 -11.23 0.71 -3.26
CA THR A 407 -11.80 -0.20 -4.27
C THR A 407 -12.91 -1.07 -3.68
N GLU A 408 -12.78 -1.49 -2.44
CA GLU A 408 -13.80 -2.28 -1.72
C GLU A 408 -15.08 -1.47 -1.46
N ALA A 409 -14.94 -0.23 -0.99
CA ALA A 409 -16.06 0.68 -0.78
C ALA A 409 -16.81 0.95 -2.09
N LEU A 410 -16.07 1.30 -3.15
CA LEU A 410 -16.63 1.59 -4.48
C LEU A 410 -17.30 0.35 -5.11
N TRP A 411 -16.68 -0.83 -4.97
CA TRP A 411 -17.26 -2.10 -5.42
C TRP A 411 -18.57 -2.42 -4.70
N ALA A 412 -18.63 -2.14 -3.41
CA ALA A 412 -19.84 -2.32 -2.59
C ALA A 412 -20.92 -1.25 -2.82
N GLY A 413 -20.64 -0.19 -3.60
CA GLY A 413 -21.56 0.91 -3.89
C GLY A 413 -21.53 2.05 -2.87
N LEU A 414 -20.47 2.15 -2.04
CA LEU A 414 -20.29 3.24 -1.10
C LEU A 414 -19.43 4.37 -1.73
N PRO A 415 -19.95 5.61 -1.87
CA PRO A 415 -19.17 6.74 -2.36
C PRO A 415 -17.98 7.07 -1.45
N VAL A 416 -16.83 7.35 -2.06
CA VAL A 416 -15.59 7.75 -1.39
C VAL A 416 -15.33 9.23 -1.68
N ILE A 417 -15.13 10.03 -0.64
CA ILE A 417 -14.68 11.42 -0.77
C ILE A 417 -13.21 11.46 -0.37
N THR A 418 -12.36 12.03 -1.24
CA THR A 418 -10.92 12.13 -1.01
C THR A 418 -10.39 13.52 -1.25
N LYS A 419 -9.29 13.87 -0.57
CA LYS A 419 -8.43 15.00 -0.91
C LYS A 419 -7.22 14.46 -1.66
N ILE A 420 -7.04 14.91 -2.91
CA ILE A 420 -5.86 14.54 -3.70
C ILE A 420 -4.62 15.30 -3.18
N GLY A 421 -3.54 14.57 -2.94
CA GLY A 421 -2.27 15.15 -2.53
C GLY A 421 -1.23 15.22 -3.66
N LYS A 422 0.05 15.22 -3.27
CA LYS A 422 1.20 15.36 -4.20
C LYS A 422 1.90 14.01 -4.43
N GLY A 423 2.13 13.23 -3.36
CA GLY A 423 2.80 11.94 -3.41
C GLY A 423 1.90 10.83 -3.96
N PHE A 424 2.50 9.76 -4.45
CA PHE A 424 1.78 8.59 -5.00
C PHE A 424 0.69 8.10 -4.04
N ALA A 425 1.05 7.86 -2.78
CA ALA A 425 0.14 7.33 -1.77
C ALA A 425 -1.08 8.24 -1.51
N ALA A 426 -0.94 9.55 -1.69
CA ALA A 426 -1.97 10.55 -1.47
C ALA A 426 -2.84 10.83 -2.72
N ARG A 427 -2.67 10.09 -3.81
CA ARG A 427 -3.35 10.29 -5.10
C ARG A 427 -4.17 9.08 -5.55
N VAL A 428 -4.02 7.95 -4.86
CA VAL A 428 -4.62 6.68 -5.29
C VAL A 428 -6.15 6.73 -5.32
N ALA A 429 -6.81 7.25 -4.30
CA ALA A 429 -8.27 7.35 -4.30
C ALA A 429 -8.78 8.29 -5.41
N GLY A 430 -8.02 9.36 -5.71
CA GLY A 430 -8.29 10.26 -6.86
C GLY A 430 -8.20 9.53 -8.20
N SER A 431 -7.22 8.64 -8.39
CA SER A 431 -7.10 7.77 -9.57
C SER A 431 -8.32 6.86 -9.72
N LEU A 432 -8.72 6.17 -8.64
CA LEU A 432 -9.86 5.26 -8.66
C LEU A 432 -11.18 5.99 -9.01
N LEU A 433 -11.40 7.15 -8.41
CA LEU A 433 -12.58 7.97 -8.67
C LEU A 433 -12.59 8.52 -10.11
N SER A 434 -11.42 8.89 -10.64
CA SER A 434 -11.29 9.32 -12.03
C SER A 434 -11.63 8.20 -13.00
N ALA A 435 -11.18 6.97 -12.74
CA ALA A 435 -11.48 5.81 -13.53
C ALA A 435 -12.96 5.41 -13.51
N LEU A 436 -13.70 5.82 -12.46
CA LEU A 436 -15.16 5.63 -12.31
C LEU A 436 -15.98 6.82 -12.79
N ASP A 437 -15.35 7.88 -13.34
CA ASP A 437 -16.02 9.14 -13.70
C ASP A 437 -16.79 9.78 -12.52
N LEU A 438 -16.19 9.73 -11.33
CA LEU A 438 -16.72 10.34 -10.09
C LEU A 438 -15.81 11.47 -9.61
N LYS A 439 -15.31 12.30 -10.54
CA LYS A 439 -14.36 13.37 -10.26
C LYS A 439 -14.88 14.41 -9.28
N GLU A 440 -16.20 14.59 -9.19
CA GLU A 440 -16.88 15.44 -8.23
C GLU A 440 -16.66 15.07 -6.75
N LEU A 441 -16.13 13.87 -6.48
CA LEU A 441 -15.75 13.39 -5.15
C LEU A 441 -14.27 13.60 -4.82
N ILE A 442 -13.50 14.18 -5.76
CA ILE A 442 -12.08 14.51 -5.58
C ILE A 442 -11.98 16.00 -5.23
N THR A 443 -11.35 16.30 -4.10
CA THR A 443 -11.13 17.67 -3.64
C THR A 443 -9.65 18.01 -3.62
N ALA A 444 -9.31 19.29 -3.77
CA ALA A 444 -7.93 19.77 -3.80
C ALA A 444 -7.46 20.35 -2.44
N SER A 445 -8.40 20.68 -1.56
CA SER A 445 -8.10 21.27 -0.26
C SER A 445 -8.95 20.67 0.85
N GLU A 446 -8.50 20.86 2.10
CA GLU A 446 -9.21 20.43 3.30
C GLU A 446 -10.57 21.14 3.45
N ILE A 447 -10.63 22.41 3.04
CA ILE A 447 -11.86 23.19 3.06
C ILE A 447 -12.88 22.62 2.07
N GLU A 448 -12.46 22.31 0.85
CA GLU A 448 -13.32 21.66 -0.15
C GLU A 448 -13.79 20.29 0.34
N TYR A 449 -12.88 19.48 0.91
CA TYR A 449 -13.19 18.16 1.47
C TYR A 449 -14.26 18.26 2.57
N GLU A 450 -14.05 19.14 3.54
CA GLU A 450 -15.01 19.37 4.63
C GLU A 450 -16.37 19.86 4.10
N ASN A 451 -16.37 20.79 3.15
CA ASN A 451 -17.59 21.35 2.57
C ASN A 451 -18.36 20.32 1.74
N LEU A 452 -17.67 19.49 0.97
CA LEU A 452 -18.30 18.43 0.19
C LEU A 452 -18.97 17.39 1.09
N ILE A 453 -18.29 16.96 2.16
CA ILE A 453 -18.88 16.01 3.14
C ILE A 453 -20.11 16.64 3.79
N LYS A 454 -20.06 17.91 4.21
CA LYS A 454 -21.19 18.62 4.80
C LYS A 454 -22.37 18.72 3.84
N LYS A 455 -22.10 19.05 2.58
CA LYS A 455 -23.13 19.12 1.53
C LYS A 455 -23.84 17.78 1.38
N LEU A 456 -23.08 16.70 1.16
CA LEU A 456 -23.67 15.38 0.92
C LEU A 456 -24.35 14.79 2.17
N ALA A 457 -23.85 15.13 3.37
CA ALA A 457 -24.48 14.71 4.62
C ALA A 457 -25.83 15.42 4.89
N SER A 458 -26.02 16.62 4.35
CA SER A 458 -27.25 17.42 4.52
C SER A 458 -28.24 17.31 3.36
N ASP A 459 -27.82 16.73 2.23
CA ASP A 459 -28.64 16.59 1.01
C ASP A 459 -28.74 15.11 0.60
N PRO A 460 -29.74 14.37 1.12
CA PRO A 460 -29.95 12.96 0.77
C PRO A 460 -30.26 12.74 -0.73
N ILE A 461 -30.81 13.74 -1.41
CA ILE A 461 -31.14 13.63 -2.84
C ILE A 461 -29.83 13.62 -3.65
N GLU A 462 -28.93 14.54 -3.36
CA GLU A 462 -27.64 14.61 -4.04
C GLU A 462 -26.78 13.39 -3.74
N LEU A 463 -26.73 12.94 -2.48
CA LEU A 463 -26.03 11.72 -2.10
C LEU A 463 -26.58 10.50 -2.86
N ASN A 464 -27.90 10.39 -3.00
CA ASN A 464 -28.51 9.29 -3.72
C ASN A 464 -28.18 9.33 -5.23
N LYS A 465 -28.14 10.53 -5.85
CA LYS A 465 -27.68 10.67 -7.25
C LYS A 465 -26.26 10.15 -7.44
N ILE A 466 -25.36 10.46 -6.50
CA ILE A 466 -23.97 9.97 -6.54
C ILE A 466 -23.92 8.44 -6.39
N LYS A 467 -24.70 7.87 -5.45
CA LYS A 467 -24.80 6.40 -5.29
C LYS A 467 -25.33 5.74 -6.58
N GLN A 468 -26.35 6.29 -7.21
CA GLN A 468 -26.88 5.79 -8.48
C GLN A 468 -25.85 5.91 -9.62
N LYS A 469 -25.11 7.02 -9.70
CA LYS A 469 -24.02 7.20 -10.68
C LYS A 469 -22.91 6.15 -10.45
N LEU A 470 -22.50 5.92 -9.20
CA LEU A 470 -21.55 4.88 -8.85
C LEU A 470 -22.05 3.49 -9.25
N ASP A 471 -23.30 3.14 -8.91
CA ASP A 471 -23.89 1.83 -9.24
C ASP A 471 -23.95 1.58 -10.75
N LYS A 472 -24.24 2.61 -11.53
CA LYS A 472 -24.20 2.54 -13.00
C LYS A 472 -22.77 2.39 -13.50
N ASN A 473 -21.87 3.24 -13.04
CA ASN A 473 -20.50 3.32 -13.57
C ASN A 473 -19.67 2.10 -13.21
N LYS A 474 -19.83 1.49 -12.02
CA LYS A 474 -19.09 0.27 -11.65
C LYS A 474 -19.33 -0.92 -12.59
N LEU A 475 -20.46 -0.94 -13.33
CA LEU A 475 -20.77 -2.02 -14.28
C LEU A 475 -20.12 -1.82 -15.66
N SER A 476 -19.80 -0.57 -16.03
CA SER A 476 -19.27 -0.20 -17.35
C SER A 476 -17.88 0.41 -17.32
N SER A 477 -17.37 0.77 -16.14
CA SER A 477 -16.08 1.42 -15.99
C SER A 477 -14.91 0.44 -16.16
N PRO A 478 -13.82 0.90 -16.76
CA PRO A 478 -12.59 0.11 -16.88
C PRO A 478 -11.97 -0.26 -15.52
N LEU A 479 -12.27 0.46 -14.43
CA LEU A 479 -11.73 0.13 -13.10
C LEU A 479 -12.06 -1.30 -12.67
N PHE A 480 -13.29 -1.76 -12.94
CA PHE A 480 -13.76 -3.10 -12.57
C PHE A 480 -13.74 -4.08 -13.74
N ASN A 481 -13.03 -3.75 -14.82
CA ASN A 481 -12.82 -4.65 -15.96
C ASN A 481 -11.43 -5.30 -15.89
N SER A 482 -11.30 -6.37 -15.11
CA SER A 482 -10.01 -7.07 -14.91
C SER A 482 -9.41 -7.62 -16.21
N THR A 483 -10.25 -8.01 -17.17
CA THR A 483 -9.78 -8.53 -18.47
C THR A 483 -9.14 -7.44 -19.31
N GLU A 484 -9.80 -6.28 -19.42
CA GLU A 484 -9.27 -5.11 -20.12
C GLU A 484 -7.99 -4.60 -19.44
N TYR A 485 -7.99 -4.56 -18.11
CA TYR A 485 -6.81 -4.18 -17.34
C TYR A 485 -5.62 -5.08 -17.69
N THR A 486 -5.82 -6.41 -17.70
CA THR A 486 -4.78 -7.39 -18.02
C THR A 486 -4.25 -7.19 -19.44
N LEU A 487 -5.14 -6.95 -20.41
CA LEU A 487 -4.76 -6.66 -21.79
C LEU A 487 -3.85 -5.42 -21.88
N HIS A 488 -4.18 -4.33 -21.17
CA HIS A 488 -3.34 -3.13 -21.15
C HIS A 488 -1.99 -3.39 -20.49
N LEU A 489 -1.96 -4.16 -19.41
CA LEU A 489 -0.71 -4.55 -18.74
C LEU A 489 0.17 -5.40 -19.66
N GLU A 490 -0.39 -6.34 -20.40
CA GLU A 490 0.32 -7.16 -21.38
C GLU A 490 0.85 -6.33 -22.54
N LYS A 491 0.09 -5.35 -23.05
CA LYS A 491 0.58 -4.40 -24.04
C LYS A 491 1.82 -3.65 -23.54
N ALA A 492 1.80 -3.21 -22.27
CA ALA A 492 2.97 -2.59 -21.66
C ALA A 492 4.16 -3.56 -21.64
N PHE A 493 3.97 -4.80 -21.19
CA PHE A 493 5.03 -5.80 -21.12
C PHE A 493 5.63 -6.12 -22.49
N VAL A 494 4.81 -6.28 -23.52
CA VAL A 494 5.27 -6.47 -24.90
C VAL A 494 6.07 -5.27 -25.37
N LYS A 495 5.63 -4.04 -25.10
CA LYS A 495 6.29 -2.80 -25.51
C LYS A 495 7.65 -2.63 -24.85
N ILE A 496 7.76 -2.81 -23.53
CA ILE A 496 9.04 -2.70 -22.81
C ILE A 496 10.00 -3.82 -23.23
N TYR A 497 9.49 -5.04 -23.45
CA TYR A 497 10.31 -6.16 -23.93
C TYR A 497 10.82 -5.92 -25.34
N LYS A 498 10.00 -5.39 -26.26
CA LYS A 498 10.43 -4.98 -27.61
C LYS A 498 11.54 -3.93 -27.56
N ASN A 499 11.42 -2.91 -26.69
CA ASN A 499 12.45 -1.89 -26.52
C ASN A 499 13.76 -2.50 -26.00
N TYR A 500 13.67 -3.33 -24.97
CA TYR A 500 14.83 -4.05 -24.44
C TYR A 500 15.50 -4.92 -25.51
N PHE A 501 14.71 -5.65 -26.31
CA PHE A 501 15.22 -6.53 -27.39
C PHE A 501 15.98 -5.74 -28.48
N LYS A 502 15.62 -4.47 -28.69
CA LYS A 502 16.34 -3.54 -29.56
C LYS A 502 17.58 -2.91 -28.92
N GLY A 503 17.86 -3.20 -27.65
CA GLY A 503 18.94 -2.60 -26.89
C GLY A 503 18.65 -1.17 -26.41
N GLU A 504 17.39 -0.74 -26.42
CA GLU A 504 16.99 0.57 -25.93
C GLU A 504 16.97 0.61 -24.39
N ASN A 505 17.39 1.74 -23.81
CA ASN A 505 17.27 1.97 -22.37
C ASN A 505 15.80 2.12 -21.97
N PRO A 506 15.45 1.87 -20.69
CA PRO A 506 14.12 2.14 -20.15
C PRO A 506 13.69 3.59 -20.39
N LYS A 507 12.44 3.79 -20.82
CA LYS A 507 11.82 5.10 -21.05
C LYS A 507 10.35 5.07 -20.70
N ASN A 508 9.78 6.22 -20.38
CA ASN A 508 8.35 6.33 -20.04
C ASN A 508 7.48 5.80 -21.20
N ILE A 509 6.40 5.10 -20.83
CA ILE A 509 5.46 4.49 -21.76
C ILE A 509 4.03 4.85 -21.32
N ASP A 510 3.28 5.46 -22.23
CA ASP A 510 1.85 5.60 -22.10
C ASP A 510 1.17 4.44 -22.84
N VAL A 511 0.33 3.68 -22.12
CA VAL A 511 -0.44 2.59 -22.69
C VAL A 511 -1.75 3.16 -23.24
N ILE A 512 -2.04 2.92 -24.52
CA ILE A 512 -3.22 3.46 -25.19
C ILE A 512 -4.33 2.40 -25.24
N SER A 513 -5.55 2.78 -24.83
CA SER A 513 -6.70 1.86 -24.81
C SER A 513 -7.07 1.31 -26.19
N ASN A 514 -6.90 2.11 -27.25
CA ASN A 514 -7.40 1.82 -28.61
C ASN A 514 -6.34 1.33 -29.60
N GLU A 515 -5.11 0.99 -29.18
CA GLU A 515 -4.19 0.32 -30.10
C GLU A 515 -4.73 -1.08 -30.44
N ALA A 516 -5.24 -1.26 -31.67
CA ALA A 516 -5.47 -2.58 -32.23
C ALA A 516 -4.18 -3.41 -32.13
N ASN A 517 -4.29 -4.69 -31.80
CA ASN A 517 -3.16 -5.61 -31.68
C ASN A 517 -2.46 -5.75 -33.03
N ASN A 518 -1.56 -4.84 -33.41
CA ASN A 518 -0.55 -5.05 -34.43
C ASN A 518 0.64 -5.77 -33.74
N VAL A 519 0.46 -7.06 -33.49
CA VAL A 519 1.51 -7.98 -33.00
C VAL A 519 2.30 -8.55 -34.17
#